data_d3a98b4ecff9bd9de52170171c18ada1
#
_entry.id   d3a98b4ecff9bd9de52170171c18ada1
#
_cell.length_a   1.000
_cell.length_b   1.000
_cell.length_c   1.000
_cell.angle_alpha   90.00
_cell.angle_beta   90.00
_cell.angle_gamma   90.00
#
_symmetry.space_group_name_H-M   'P 1'
#
loop_
_entity.id
_entity.type
_entity.pdbx_description
1 polymer ?
#
loop_
_entity_poly.entity_id
_entity_poly.type
_entity_poly.pdbx_seq_one_letter_code
_entity_poly.pdbx_strand_id
1 'polypeptide(L)'
;ENRLIDPAGAPLPYIITGKDNTTLGFGDYTGRSVVDTSLHWAYSLPGYEGFNIATHGVPIVAHVHGGHSDFEVDGNPEFFFSPGWGVRGPQWVDKKYVYDNSQPAGTVWYHDHALGITRLNVYAGMAGFYIIRDGFDTGLVDNPLDLPAFPYEAAFAIQDRMFKDNGEFFYPAFPGDPFYADFI
;
A
#
# COMPACT_ATOMS: atom_id res chain seq x y z
N GLU A 1 4.95 4.06 -10.67
CA GLU A 1 3.83 4.58 -9.89
C GLU A 1 2.56 3.83 -10.25
N ASN A 2 1.97 3.12 -9.30
CA ASN A 2 0.64 2.53 -9.47
C ASN A 2 -0.38 3.66 -9.38
N ARG A 3 -0.93 4.07 -10.52
CA ARG A 3 -2.04 5.03 -10.57
C ARG A 3 -3.28 4.31 -11.04
N LEU A 4 -4.35 4.39 -10.27
CA LEU A 4 -5.66 4.14 -10.81
C LEU A 4 -6.02 5.24 -11.81
N ILE A 5 -6.52 4.84 -12.94
CA ILE A 5 -7.00 5.75 -13.98
C ILE A 5 -8.46 5.40 -14.28
N ASP A 6 -9.25 6.41 -14.60
CA ASP A 6 -10.60 6.22 -15.11
C ASP A 6 -10.58 5.68 -16.57
N PRO A 7 -11.71 5.31 -17.14
CA PRO A 7 -11.78 4.85 -18.54
C PRO A 7 -11.28 5.90 -19.57
N ALA A 8 -11.22 7.17 -19.21
CA ALA A 8 -10.69 8.24 -20.05
C ALA A 8 -9.18 8.45 -19.86
N GLY A 9 -8.55 7.70 -18.94
CA GLY A 9 -7.11 7.80 -18.64
C GLY A 9 -6.71 8.88 -17.63
N ALA A 10 -7.69 9.54 -16.99
CA ALA A 10 -7.40 10.51 -15.94
C ALA A 10 -7.07 9.82 -14.60
N PRO A 11 -6.13 10.37 -13.80
CA PRO A 11 -5.83 9.83 -12.47
C PRO A 11 -7.05 9.89 -11.56
N LEU A 12 -7.38 8.78 -10.92
CA LEU A 12 -8.40 8.71 -9.88
C LEU A 12 -7.84 9.15 -8.53
N PRO A 13 -8.69 9.66 -7.63
CA PRO A 13 -8.30 9.94 -6.26
C PRO A 13 -7.75 8.69 -5.58
N TYR A 14 -6.84 8.89 -4.64
CA TYR A 14 -6.15 7.81 -3.95
C TYR A 14 -7.12 6.85 -3.25
N ILE A 15 -7.94 7.37 -2.37
CA ILE A 15 -9.03 6.61 -1.72
C ILE A 15 -10.20 7.55 -1.48
N ILE A 16 -11.40 7.05 -1.74
CA ILE A 16 -12.64 7.71 -1.39
C ILE A 16 -13.33 6.87 -0.34
N THR A 17 -13.54 7.45 0.83
CA THR A 17 -14.15 6.75 1.96
C THR A 17 -15.63 7.05 2.10
N GLY A 18 -16.26 7.78 1.30
CA GLY A 18 -17.67 8.16 1.46
C GLY A 18 -17.92 9.21 2.54
N LYS A 19 -16.93 9.54 3.37
CA LYS A 19 -17.04 10.61 4.34
C LYS A 19 -16.51 11.88 3.71
N ASP A 20 -17.38 12.71 3.25
CA ASP A 20 -17.09 14.13 3.15
C ASP A 20 -17.58 14.83 4.44
N ASN A 21 -17.26 16.08 4.60
CA ASN A 21 -17.71 16.86 5.74
C ASN A 21 -19.22 17.19 5.72
N THR A 22 -19.98 16.54 4.87
CA THR A 22 -21.43 16.66 4.79
C THR A 22 -22.04 15.32 5.17
N THR A 23 -23.21 15.35 5.76
CA THR A 23 -23.98 14.15 6.11
C THR A 23 -24.40 13.47 4.80
N LEU A 24 -23.62 12.49 4.36
CA LEU A 24 -23.99 11.67 3.21
C LEU A 24 -25.02 10.64 3.65
N GLY A 25 -26.19 10.72 3.05
CA GLY A 25 -27.16 9.65 3.13
C GLY A 25 -26.69 8.41 2.36
N PHE A 26 -27.20 7.26 2.72
CA PHE A 26 -26.99 6.01 2.02
C PHE A 26 -27.29 6.20 0.51
N GLY A 27 -26.29 6.00 -0.34
CA GLY A 27 -26.43 6.11 -1.80
C GLY A 27 -25.91 7.39 -2.44
N ASP A 28 -25.37 8.33 -1.68
CA ASP A 28 -24.89 9.62 -2.20
C ASP A 28 -23.37 9.65 -2.46
N TYR A 29 -22.84 8.56 -3.04
CA TYR A 29 -21.42 8.40 -3.35
C TYR A 29 -21.06 8.86 -4.77
N THR A 30 -22.02 9.33 -5.52
CA THR A 30 -21.81 9.74 -6.91
C THR A 30 -21.18 11.12 -7.01
N GLY A 31 -19.99 11.20 -7.56
CA GLY A 31 -19.37 12.45 -8.01
C GLY A 31 -18.50 13.19 -7.00
N ARG A 32 -18.15 12.60 -5.86
CA ARG A 32 -17.28 13.22 -4.87
C ARG A 32 -15.92 12.55 -4.78
N SER A 33 -14.91 13.30 -5.17
CA SER A 33 -13.49 12.97 -4.96
C SER A 33 -13.04 13.59 -3.64
N VAL A 34 -13.37 13.03 -2.50
CA VAL A 34 -12.88 13.54 -1.23
C VAL A 34 -11.93 12.52 -0.61
N VAL A 35 -10.69 12.92 -0.44
CA VAL A 35 -9.76 12.20 0.43
C VAL A 35 -10.20 12.49 1.86
N ASP A 36 -10.61 11.47 2.58
CA ASP A 36 -10.97 11.61 3.98
C ASP A 36 -9.72 11.82 4.82
N THR A 37 -9.50 13.05 5.27
CA THR A 37 -8.37 13.41 6.13
C THR A 37 -8.61 13.07 7.61
N SER A 38 -9.81 12.57 7.98
CA SER A 38 -10.10 12.15 9.36
C SER A 38 -9.61 10.74 9.69
N LEU A 39 -9.18 9.97 8.70
CA LEU A 39 -8.51 8.70 8.93
C LEU A 39 -7.16 8.94 9.63
N HIS A 40 -6.71 7.93 10.36
CA HIS A 40 -5.44 8.03 11.08
C HIS A 40 -4.26 7.98 10.11
N TRP A 41 -3.70 9.14 9.80
CA TRP A 41 -2.58 9.33 8.88
C TRP A 41 -1.24 9.46 9.63
N ALA A 42 -0.13 9.11 8.99
CA ALA A 42 1.21 9.35 9.51
C ALA A 42 1.44 10.84 9.83
N TYR A 43 0.80 11.73 9.07
CA TYR A 43 0.86 13.18 9.30
C TYR A 43 0.06 13.67 10.52
N SER A 44 -0.61 12.80 11.26
CA SER A 44 -1.26 13.16 12.53
C SER A 44 -0.30 13.14 13.73
N LEU A 45 0.95 12.77 13.53
CA LEU A 45 1.96 12.81 14.58
C LEU A 45 2.26 14.26 15.04
N PRO A 46 2.63 14.46 16.33
CA PRO A 46 3.11 15.75 16.81
C PRO A 46 4.28 16.26 15.95
N GLY A 47 4.22 17.52 15.55
CA GLY A 47 5.20 18.16 14.67
C GLY A 47 4.91 18.01 13.18
N TYR A 48 3.82 17.35 12.81
CA TYR A 48 3.38 17.17 11.40
C TYR A 48 2.09 17.93 11.07
N GLU A 49 1.64 18.82 11.93
CA GLU A 49 0.36 19.54 11.83
C GLU A 49 0.24 20.40 10.55
N GLY A 50 1.38 20.76 9.94
CA GLY A 50 1.42 21.51 8.69
C GLY A 50 1.37 20.65 7.42
N PHE A 51 1.36 19.34 7.54
CA PHE A 51 1.40 18.44 6.41
C PHE A 51 0.03 17.80 6.14
N ASN A 52 -0.22 17.51 4.87
CA ASN A 52 -1.40 16.74 4.44
C ASN A 52 -1.12 16.03 3.11
N ILE A 53 -1.90 15.01 2.80
CA ILE A 53 -1.68 14.18 1.62
C ILE A 53 -1.97 14.90 0.30
N ALA A 54 -2.82 15.92 0.30
CA ALA A 54 -3.16 16.65 -0.93
C ALA A 54 -1.98 17.51 -1.43
N THR A 55 -1.21 18.06 -0.51
CA THR A 55 -0.09 18.96 -0.83
C THR A 55 1.27 18.28 -0.74
N HIS A 56 1.43 17.31 0.15
CA HIS A 56 2.72 16.67 0.43
C HIS A 56 2.80 15.23 -0.09
N GLY A 57 1.67 14.70 -0.57
CA GLY A 57 1.56 13.34 -1.06
C GLY A 57 1.36 12.30 0.04
N VAL A 58 1.13 11.07 -0.36
CA VAL A 58 0.88 9.94 0.54
C VAL A 58 2.20 9.48 1.14
N PRO A 59 2.32 9.40 2.48
CA PRO A 59 3.51 8.85 3.11
C PRO A 59 3.54 7.33 2.94
N ILE A 60 4.72 6.81 2.67
CA ILE A 60 4.98 5.37 2.49
C ILE A 60 6.25 4.95 3.21
N VAL A 61 6.34 3.69 3.56
CA VAL A 61 7.59 3.00 3.90
C VAL A 61 7.47 1.53 3.51
N ALA A 62 8.46 0.99 2.81
CA ALA A 62 8.44 -0.39 2.37
C ALA A 62 8.89 -1.33 3.48
N HIS A 63 8.11 -2.40 3.70
CA HIS A 63 8.47 -3.54 4.55
C HIS A 63 8.47 -4.81 3.70
N VAL A 64 9.55 -5.59 3.77
CA VAL A 64 9.59 -6.93 3.19
C VAL A 64 9.14 -7.92 4.26
N HIS A 65 7.89 -8.32 4.17
CA HIS A 65 7.24 -9.18 5.14
C HIS A 65 7.75 -10.62 5.05
N GLY A 66 8.41 -11.06 6.12
CA GLY A 66 9.12 -12.33 6.15
C GLY A 66 10.59 -12.24 5.71
N GLY A 67 11.08 -11.04 5.39
CA GLY A 67 12.49 -10.80 5.09
C GLY A 67 13.36 -10.76 6.34
N HIS A 68 14.61 -11.21 6.21
CA HIS A 68 15.66 -10.97 7.20
C HIS A 68 16.28 -9.60 6.87
N SER A 69 15.66 -8.54 7.34
CA SER A 69 16.05 -7.16 7.03
C SER A 69 16.71 -6.49 8.23
N ASP A 70 17.71 -5.66 7.96
CA ASP A 70 18.26 -4.77 8.98
C ASP A 70 17.21 -3.75 9.43
N PHE A 71 17.31 -3.29 10.66
CA PHE A 71 16.35 -2.37 11.30
C PHE A 71 16.07 -1.12 10.46
N GLU A 72 17.09 -0.56 9.82
CA GLU A 72 16.98 0.65 9.01
C GLU A 72 16.15 0.48 7.74
N VAL A 73 16.00 -0.75 7.26
CA VAL A 73 15.30 -1.07 6.01
C VAL A 73 14.12 -2.02 6.19
N ASP A 74 13.81 -2.38 7.42
CA ASP A 74 12.71 -3.31 7.74
C ASP A 74 11.31 -2.67 7.62
N GLY A 75 11.24 -1.37 7.39
CA GLY A 75 9.95 -0.68 7.21
C GLY A 75 9.29 -0.28 8.53
N ASN A 76 10.08 0.16 9.51
CA ASN A 76 9.51 0.74 10.72
C ASN A 76 8.49 1.84 10.38
N PRO A 77 7.28 1.84 10.98
CA PRO A 77 6.20 2.77 10.65
C PRO A 77 6.57 4.26 10.69
N GLU A 78 7.51 4.64 11.54
CA GLU A 78 7.97 6.04 11.68
C GLU A 78 9.10 6.42 10.72
N PHE A 79 9.54 5.49 9.86
CA PHE A 79 10.54 5.76 8.82
C PHE A 79 9.90 6.21 7.50
N PHE A 80 8.62 6.54 7.52
CA PHE A 80 7.88 6.95 6.34
C PHE A 80 8.49 8.17 5.64
N PHE A 81 8.19 8.29 4.37
CA PHE A 81 8.55 9.45 3.55
C PHE A 81 7.47 9.73 2.51
N SER A 82 7.36 10.99 2.13
CA SER A 82 6.48 11.44 1.06
C SER A 82 7.20 11.46 -0.30
N PRO A 83 6.48 11.61 -1.42
CA PRO A 83 7.08 11.78 -2.74
C PRO A 83 8.17 12.86 -2.75
N GLY A 84 9.29 12.55 -3.41
CA GLY A 84 10.44 13.44 -3.47
C GLY A 84 11.16 13.64 -2.14
N TRP A 85 10.85 12.87 -1.11
CA TRP A 85 11.42 12.99 0.25
C TRP A 85 11.09 14.33 0.93
N GLY A 86 10.01 14.95 0.49
CA GLY A 86 9.59 16.28 0.97
C GLY A 86 9.25 16.28 2.45
N VAL A 87 8.55 15.25 2.93
CA VAL A 87 8.32 14.98 4.34
C VAL A 87 8.93 13.64 4.69
N ARG A 88 9.49 13.54 5.88
CA ARG A 88 10.12 12.32 6.40
C ARG A 88 9.61 12.08 7.80
N GLY A 89 9.41 10.81 8.15
CA GLY A 89 9.02 10.40 9.49
C GLY A 89 10.10 10.73 10.52
N PRO A 90 9.76 10.74 11.82
CA PRO A 90 10.65 11.19 12.87
C PRO A 90 11.92 10.33 13.03
N GLN A 91 11.87 9.10 12.55
CA GLN A 91 12.98 8.15 12.63
C GLN A 91 13.53 7.74 11.26
N TRP A 92 13.16 8.46 10.20
CA TRP A 92 13.66 8.18 8.87
C TRP A 92 15.18 8.20 8.77
N VAL A 93 15.78 7.18 8.16
CA VAL A 93 17.23 6.99 8.13
C VAL A 93 17.83 7.25 6.75
N ASP A 94 17.37 6.53 5.71
CA ASP A 94 18.03 6.57 4.41
C ASP A 94 17.04 6.51 3.22
N LYS A 95 17.53 6.93 2.08
CA LYS A 95 16.85 6.86 0.77
C LYS A 95 17.05 5.52 0.06
N LYS A 96 18.08 4.78 0.45
CA LYS A 96 18.49 3.53 -0.20
C LYS A 96 18.25 2.37 0.75
N TYR A 97 17.36 1.48 0.36
CA TYR A 97 17.13 0.22 1.04
C TYR A 97 17.99 -0.87 0.42
N VAL A 98 18.71 -1.61 1.23
CA VAL A 98 19.55 -2.72 0.82
C VAL A 98 19.12 -3.97 1.58
N TYR A 99 18.73 -4.99 0.84
CA TYR A 99 18.36 -6.29 1.39
C TYR A 99 19.43 -7.30 1.00
N ASP A 100 20.02 -7.98 1.98
CA ASP A 100 21.10 -8.94 1.76
C ASP A 100 20.61 -10.31 1.28
N ASN A 101 19.30 -10.59 1.46
CA ASN A 101 18.66 -11.85 1.08
C ASN A 101 19.34 -13.09 1.69
N SER A 102 19.83 -12.98 2.91
CA SER A 102 20.59 -14.03 3.61
C SER A 102 19.75 -15.23 4.08
N GLN A 103 18.47 -15.24 3.76
CA GLN A 103 17.53 -16.31 4.08
C GLN A 103 17.39 -17.33 2.93
N PRO A 104 16.87 -18.55 3.22
CA PRO A 104 16.57 -19.54 2.19
C PRO A 104 15.63 -19.02 1.11
N ALA A 105 15.68 -19.62 -0.08
CA ALA A 105 14.74 -19.34 -1.16
C ALA A 105 13.29 -19.50 -0.70
N GLY A 106 12.43 -18.62 -1.19
CA GLY A 106 11.02 -18.65 -0.85
C GLY A 106 10.26 -17.43 -1.37
N THR A 107 8.96 -17.53 -1.29
CA THR A 107 8.07 -16.43 -1.65
C THR A 107 7.71 -15.65 -0.41
N VAL A 108 8.24 -14.46 -0.30
CA VAL A 108 7.79 -13.46 0.67
C VAL A 108 7.09 -12.32 -0.07
N TRP A 109 6.64 -11.31 0.60
CA TRP A 109 5.97 -10.20 -0.03
C TRP A 109 6.38 -8.86 0.59
N TYR A 110 6.18 -7.79 -0.11
CA TYR A 110 6.40 -6.44 0.42
C TYR A 110 5.09 -5.67 0.44
N HIS A 111 4.98 -4.78 1.38
CA HIS A 111 3.83 -3.87 1.46
C HIS A 111 4.23 -2.57 2.15
N ASP A 112 3.34 -1.59 2.07
CA ASP A 112 3.49 -0.37 2.85
C ASP A 112 3.33 -0.64 4.34
N HIS A 113 4.12 0.04 5.15
CA HIS A 113 4.05 -0.06 6.61
C HIS A 113 4.01 1.32 7.31
N ALA A 114 3.70 2.41 6.58
CA ALA A 114 3.65 3.75 7.14
C ALA A 114 2.62 3.87 8.26
N LEU A 115 2.97 4.58 9.32
CA LEU A 115 2.16 4.72 10.54
C LEU A 115 0.73 5.18 10.24
N GLY A 116 -0.24 4.39 10.71
CA GLY A 116 -1.66 4.73 10.65
C GLY A 116 -2.30 4.72 9.27
N ILE A 117 -1.55 4.39 8.21
CA ILE A 117 -2.06 4.42 6.82
C ILE A 117 -1.80 3.11 6.07
N THR A 118 -1.11 2.15 6.66
CA THR A 118 -0.76 0.88 6.03
C THR A 118 -1.96 0.20 5.37
N ARG A 119 -3.08 0.06 6.06
CA ARG A 119 -4.29 -0.59 5.52
C ARG A 119 -4.80 0.07 4.25
N LEU A 120 -4.74 1.40 4.19
CA LEU A 120 -5.21 2.18 3.05
C LEU A 120 -4.23 2.08 1.88
N ASN A 121 -2.94 2.15 2.15
CA ASN A 121 -1.89 1.99 1.15
C ASN A 121 -1.90 0.58 0.56
N VAL A 122 -2.06 -0.46 1.38
CA VAL A 122 -2.20 -1.85 0.92
C VAL A 122 -3.49 -2.02 0.12
N TYR A 123 -4.60 -1.46 0.60
CA TYR A 123 -5.87 -1.49 -0.14
C TYR A 123 -5.75 -0.80 -1.50
N ALA A 124 -4.97 0.27 -1.59
CA ALA A 124 -4.68 0.97 -2.84
C ALA A 124 -3.72 0.21 -3.78
N GLY A 125 -3.19 -0.94 -3.36
CA GLY A 125 -2.34 -1.79 -4.18
C GLY A 125 -0.84 -1.73 -3.87
N MET A 126 -0.43 -1.09 -2.78
CA MET A 126 0.98 -1.03 -2.38
C MET A 126 1.42 -2.33 -1.70
N ALA A 127 1.36 -3.42 -2.41
CA ALA A 127 1.82 -4.73 -2.01
C ALA A 127 2.21 -5.54 -3.24
N GLY A 128 3.15 -6.47 -3.07
CA GLY A 128 3.59 -7.32 -4.16
C GLY A 128 4.51 -8.44 -3.68
N PHE A 129 4.83 -9.35 -4.57
CA PHE A 129 5.73 -10.46 -4.26
C PHE A 129 7.19 -10.01 -4.23
N TYR A 130 7.93 -10.58 -3.30
CA TYR A 130 9.38 -10.53 -3.24
C TYR A 130 9.88 -11.96 -3.21
N ILE A 131 10.39 -12.43 -4.35
CA ILE A 131 10.78 -13.83 -4.53
C ILE A 131 12.28 -13.94 -4.32
N ILE A 132 12.69 -14.72 -3.31
CA ILE A 132 14.09 -15.01 -3.04
C ILE A 132 14.43 -16.33 -3.73
N ARG A 133 15.50 -16.32 -4.50
CA ARG A 133 16.03 -17.47 -5.23
C ARG A 133 17.38 -17.89 -4.66
N ASP A 134 17.73 -19.17 -4.84
CA ASP A 134 19.04 -19.70 -4.48
C ASP A 134 19.55 -20.69 -5.54
N GLY A 135 20.60 -21.43 -5.21
CA GLY A 135 21.18 -22.41 -6.13
C GLY A 135 20.29 -23.64 -6.38
N PHE A 136 19.25 -23.86 -5.59
CA PHE A 136 18.29 -24.95 -5.73
C PHE A 136 17.02 -24.51 -6.42
N ASP A 137 16.45 -23.38 -6.00
CA ASP A 137 15.34 -22.72 -6.66
C ASP A 137 15.85 -21.53 -7.46
N THR A 138 16.32 -21.79 -8.66
CA THR A 138 16.90 -20.74 -9.52
C THR A 138 15.88 -19.93 -10.29
N GLY A 139 14.62 -20.39 -10.36
CA GLY A 139 13.60 -19.83 -11.25
C GLY A 139 13.82 -20.15 -12.73
N LEU A 140 14.78 -21.00 -13.06
CA LEU A 140 15.09 -21.46 -14.42
C LEU A 140 14.57 -22.89 -14.64
N VAL A 141 14.40 -23.27 -15.90
CA VAL A 141 13.80 -24.57 -16.28
C VAL A 141 14.61 -25.77 -15.78
N ASP A 142 15.91 -25.65 -15.74
CA ASP A 142 16.86 -26.68 -15.38
C ASP A 142 17.42 -26.52 -13.96
N ASN A 143 16.56 -26.14 -13.02
CA ASN A 143 16.95 -26.06 -11.62
C ASN A 143 17.10 -27.44 -10.96
N PRO A 144 17.96 -27.58 -9.93
CA PRO A 144 18.25 -28.86 -9.29
C PRO A 144 17.07 -29.59 -8.64
N LEU A 145 15.97 -28.89 -8.33
CA LEU A 145 14.77 -29.45 -7.71
C LEU A 145 13.67 -29.77 -8.73
N ASP A 146 13.93 -29.55 -10.03
CA ASP A 146 12.93 -29.73 -11.09
C ASP A 146 11.63 -28.94 -10.84
N LEU A 147 11.76 -27.74 -10.24
CA LEU A 147 10.64 -26.87 -9.96
C LEU A 147 10.15 -26.19 -11.25
N PRO A 148 8.83 -25.93 -11.37
CA PRO A 148 8.33 -25.14 -12.48
C PRO A 148 9.01 -23.78 -12.58
N ALA A 149 9.26 -23.32 -13.80
CA ALA A 149 9.80 -22.00 -14.10
C ALA A 149 8.91 -21.31 -15.14
N PHE A 150 9.15 -20.03 -15.43
CA PHE A 150 8.38 -19.32 -16.44
C PHE A 150 8.37 -20.12 -17.78
N PRO A 151 7.23 -20.33 -18.46
CA PRO A 151 5.91 -19.72 -18.18
C PRO A 151 4.99 -20.56 -17.27
N TYR A 152 5.47 -21.58 -16.61
CA TYR A 152 4.69 -22.51 -15.78
C TYR A 152 4.72 -22.16 -14.28
N GLU A 153 5.39 -21.09 -13.93
CA GLU A 153 5.38 -20.51 -12.60
C GLU A 153 4.63 -19.17 -12.63
N ALA A 154 3.65 -19.00 -11.73
CA ALA A 154 2.92 -17.75 -11.61
C ALA A 154 2.59 -17.48 -10.15
N ALA A 155 2.77 -16.23 -9.72
CA ALA A 155 2.41 -15.78 -8.40
C ALA A 155 1.05 -15.07 -8.43
N PHE A 156 0.12 -15.49 -7.57
CA PHE A 156 -1.22 -14.93 -7.47
C PHE A 156 -1.47 -14.36 -6.09
N ALA A 157 -1.73 -13.05 -6.00
CA ALA A 157 -2.22 -12.41 -4.79
C ALA A 157 -3.74 -12.26 -4.89
N ILE A 158 -4.48 -13.03 -4.10
CA ILE A 158 -5.94 -12.94 -4.06
C ILE A 158 -6.30 -11.90 -3.01
N GLN A 159 -6.96 -10.82 -3.44
CA GLN A 159 -7.33 -9.70 -2.59
C GLN A 159 -8.72 -9.22 -2.97
N ASP A 160 -9.54 -8.91 -1.97
CA ASP A 160 -10.83 -8.26 -2.18
C ASP A 160 -10.65 -6.74 -2.34
N ARG A 161 -11.45 -6.18 -3.22
CA ARG A 161 -11.50 -4.73 -3.50
C ARG A 161 -12.92 -4.34 -3.87
N MET A 162 -13.31 -3.15 -3.44
CA MET A 162 -14.56 -2.54 -3.88
C MET A 162 -14.27 -1.32 -4.76
N PHE A 163 -15.07 -1.18 -5.79
CA PHE A 163 -14.95 -0.10 -6.74
C PHE A 163 -16.32 0.56 -6.95
N LYS A 164 -16.30 1.85 -7.23
CA LYS A 164 -17.44 2.57 -7.77
C LYS A 164 -17.56 2.32 -9.28
N ASP A 165 -18.70 2.69 -9.86
CA ASP A 165 -18.96 2.55 -11.29
C ASP A 165 -17.94 3.30 -12.17
N ASN A 166 -17.33 4.36 -11.64
CA ASN A 166 -16.30 5.14 -12.33
C ASN A 166 -14.88 4.56 -12.17
N GLY A 167 -14.73 3.43 -11.47
CA GLY A 167 -13.44 2.77 -11.22
C GLY A 167 -12.68 3.28 -10.01
N GLU A 168 -13.20 4.24 -9.28
CA GLU A 168 -12.59 4.68 -8.01
C GLU A 168 -12.68 3.57 -6.95
N PHE A 169 -11.67 3.45 -6.10
CA PHE A 169 -11.77 2.62 -4.91
C PHE A 169 -12.87 3.12 -3.98
N PHE A 170 -13.63 2.19 -3.46
CA PHE A 170 -14.52 2.42 -2.34
C PHE A 170 -13.98 1.70 -1.10
N TYR A 171 -13.89 2.40 0.02
CA TYR A 171 -13.45 1.85 1.29
C TYR A 171 -14.45 2.26 2.39
N PRO A 172 -15.25 1.32 2.93
CA PRO A 172 -16.19 1.62 4.01
C PRO A 172 -15.41 1.78 5.32
N ALA A 173 -15.25 3.03 5.76
CA ALA A 173 -14.38 3.38 6.88
C ALA A 173 -15.14 3.75 8.15
N PHE A 174 -16.45 4.02 8.06
CA PHE A 174 -17.24 4.56 9.15
C PHE A 174 -18.59 3.86 9.32
N PRO A 175 -19.12 3.81 10.56
CA PRO A 175 -20.49 3.37 10.79
C PRO A 175 -21.48 4.18 9.92
N GLY A 176 -22.31 3.48 9.17
CA GLY A 176 -23.23 4.06 8.21
C GLY A 176 -22.74 4.07 6.76
N ASP A 177 -21.48 3.79 6.51
CA ASP A 177 -21.02 3.51 5.16
C ASP A 177 -21.68 2.21 4.64
N PRO A 178 -22.00 2.10 3.34
CA PRO A 178 -22.45 0.85 2.75
C PRO A 178 -21.45 -0.26 3.05
N PHE A 179 -21.95 -1.43 3.41
CA PHE A 179 -21.14 -2.61 3.72
C PHE A 179 -20.18 -2.50 4.93
N TYR A 180 -20.24 -1.40 5.69
CA TYR A 180 -19.36 -1.24 6.87
C TYR A 180 -19.48 -2.41 7.86
N ALA A 181 -20.71 -2.86 8.12
CA ALA A 181 -20.97 -3.97 9.03
C ALA A 181 -20.40 -5.32 8.55
N ASP A 182 -20.12 -5.46 7.26
CA ASP A 182 -19.60 -6.70 6.67
C ASP A 182 -18.07 -6.83 6.85
N PHE A 183 -17.43 -5.78 7.35
CA PHE A 183 -15.97 -5.68 7.51
C PHE A 183 -15.47 -5.70 8.95
N ILE A 184 -16.38 -5.82 9.94
CA ILE A 184 -16.05 -5.77 11.37
C ILE A 184 -16.44 -7.08 12.05
#